data_644da87b4b76c8d73f25715ee022747a
#
_entry.id   644da87b4b76c8d73f25715ee022747a
#
_cell.length_a   1.000
_cell.length_b   1.000
_cell.length_c   1.000
_cell.angle_alpha   90.00
_cell.angle_beta   90.00
_cell.angle_gamma   90.00
#
_symmetry.space_group_name_H-M   'P 1'
#
loop_
_entity.id
_entity.type
_entity.pdbx_description
1 polymer ?
#
loop_
_entity_poly.entity_id
_entity_poly.type
_entity_poly.pdbx_seq_one_letter_code
_entity_poly.pdbx_strand_id
1 'polypeptide(L)'
;MISDCCLKLLVLELKAKGVEVVKAKLGDVTVAFDSNVNTGMITDVFAELGFKIIEDREQVLVEEIKKVVIELVHHSTWNAMVRNSDFIVSKFNKSYQHLSTIFSRVEKITLEKYIILQRIEKVKELIQSEEFTLSEIAYMMGYSSVQYLSTQFKQVTGYSVTDYKALPDKERSGIRLNNLTFLEQDENFEHL
;
A
#
# COMPACT_ATOMS: atom_id res chain seq x y z
N MET A 1 -9.61 2.22 -5.77
CA MET A 1 -10.06 1.03 -6.52
C MET A 1 -9.37 -0.17 -5.91
N ILE A 2 -10.11 -1.08 -5.31
CA ILE A 2 -9.56 -2.09 -4.39
C ILE A 2 -9.45 -3.48 -5.06
N SER A 3 -10.17 -3.74 -6.16
CA SER A 3 -10.17 -5.05 -6.80
C SER A 3 -10.44 -4.98 -8.30
N ASP A 4 -10.11 -6.06 -9.01
CA ASP A 4 -10.41 -6.21 -10.45
C ASP A 4 -11.91 -6.18 -10.74
N CYS A 5 -12.74 -6.60 -9.79
CA CYS A 5 -14.21 -6.52 -9.93
C CYS A 5 -14.68 -5.06 -9.98
N CYS A 6 -14.12 -4.20 -9.11
CA CYS A 6 -14.42 -2.77 -9.14
C CYS A 6 -13.98 -2.12 -10.46
N LEU A 7 -12.83 -2.52 -10.99
CA LEU A 7 -12.34 -2.03 -12.27
C LEU A 7 -13.26 -2.44 -13.42
N LYS A 8 -13.67 -3.72 -13.46
CA LYS A 8 -14.60 -4.23 -14.47
C LYS A 8 -15.95 -3.51 -14.43
N LEU A 9 -16.50 -3.30 -13.23
CA LEU A 9 -17.75 -2.57 -13.05
C LEU A 9 -17.64 -1.14 -13.57
N LEU A 10 -16.58 -0.43 -13.21
CA LEU A 10 -16.33 0.94 -13.68
C LEU A 10 -16.25 1.01 -15.22
N VAL A 11 -15.53 0.07 -15.83
CA VAL A 11 -15.40 0.00 -17.30
C VAL A 11 -16.76 -0.25 -17.97
N LEU A 12 -17.61 -1.10 -17.38
CA LEU A 12 -18.96 -1.37 -17.90
C LEU A 12 -19.85 -0.14 -17.80
N GLU A 13 -19.85 0.57 -16.68
CA GLU A 13 -20.64 1.78 -16.46
C GLU A 13 -20.21 2.92 -17.39
N LEU A 14 -18.89 3.13 -17.56
CA LEU A 14 -18.39 4.14 -18.49
C LEU A 14 -18.81 3.85 -19.93
N LYS A 15 -18.70 2.57 -20.37
CA LYS A 15 -19.14 2.15 -21.70
C LYS A 15 -20.64 2.29 -21.89
N ALA A 16 -21.45 1.97 -20.88
CA ALA A 16 -22.91 2.14 -20.94
C ALA A 16 -23.32 3.61 -21.13
N LYS A 17 -22.51 4.55 -20.66
CA LYS A 17 -22.67 5.99 -20.84
C LYS A 17 -21.98 6.55 -22.10
N GLY A 18 -21.46 5.70 -22.97
CA GLY A 18 -20.85 6.10 -24.25
C GLY A 18 -19.42 6.59 -24.14
N VAL A 19 -18.75 6.35 -23.03
CA VAL A 19 -17.35 6.74 -22.82
C VAL A 19 -16.44 5.61 -23.27
N GLU A 20 -15.53 5.87 -24.22
CA GLU A 20 -14.56 4.90 -24.68
C GLU A 20 -13.42 4.74 -23.66
N VAL A 21 -13.23 3.53 -23.17
CA VAL A 21 -12.11 3.22 -22.26
C VAL A 21 -10.93 2.70 -23.07
N VAL A 22 -9.87 3.53 -23.18
CA VAL A 22 -8.64 3.23 -23.93
C VAL A 22 -7.75 2.29 -23.13
N LYS A 23 -7.63 2.52 -21.82
CA LYS A 23 -6.79 1.73 -20.92
C LYS A 23 -7.39 1.70 -19.52
N ALA A 24 -7.36 0.55 -18.90
CA ALA A 24 -7.82 0.38 -17.53
C ALA A 24 -6.84 -0.48 -16.73
N LYS A 25 -6.40 0.04 -15.59
CA LYS A 25 -5.62 -0.63 -14.55
C LYS A 25 -6.18 -0.27 -13.20
N LEU A 26 -5.86 -1.03 -12.18
CA LEU A 26 -6.22 -0.68 -10.81
C LEU A 26 -5.66 0.70 -10.45
N GLY A 27 -6.57 1.64 -10.16
CA GLY A 27 -6.26 3.02 -9.80
C GLY A 27 -5.87 3.95 -10.98
N ASP A 28 -5.99 3.48 -12.23
CA ASP A 28 -5.71 4.30 -13.41
C ASP A 28 -6.62 3.89 -14.56
N VAL A 29 -7.45 4.80 -15.04
CA VAL A 29 -8.33 4.58 -16.19
C VAL A 29 -8.16 5.73 -17.17
N THR A 30 -7.76 5.39 -18.39
CA THR A 30 -7.67 6.35 -19.49
C THR A 30 -8.91 6.22 -20.36
N VAL A 31 -9.63 7.31 -20.52
CA VAL A 31 -10.83 7.38 -21.35
C VAL A 31 -10.62 8.35 -22.51
N ALA A 32 -11.21 8.02 -23.65
CA ALA A 32 -11.39 8.94 -24.76
C ALA A 32 -12.87 9.31 -24.83
N PHE A 33 -13.14 10.59 -24.98
CA PHE A 33 -14.52 11.09 -25.17
C PHE A 33 -14.53 12.30 -26.09
N ASP A 34 -15.60 12.43 -26.84
CA ASP A 34 -15.81 13.59 -27.70
C ASP A 34 -16.14 14.83 -26.86
N SER A 35 -15.90 16.01 -27.45
CA SER A 35 -16.19 17.32 -26.81
C SER A 35 -17.63 17.51 -26.35
N ASN A 36 -18.56 16.66 -26.81
CA ASN A 36 -19.96 16.66 -26.43
C ASN A 36 -20.25 15.87 -25.12
N VAL A 37 -19.30 15.07 -24.61
CA VAL A 37 -19.47 14.35 -23.35
C VAL A 37 -19.17 15.30 -22.20
N ASN A 38 -20.16 15.52 -21.35
CA ASN A 38 -19.98 16.32 -20.15
C ASN A 38 -19.06 15.61 -19.15
N THR A 39 -17.90 16.20 -18.85
CA THR A 39 -16.94 15.70 -17.85
C THR A 39 -17.59 15.48 -16.48
N GLY A 40 -18.61 16.25 -16.13
CA GLY A 40 -19.44 16.05 -14.93
C GLY A 40 -20.07 14.66 -14.88
N MET A 41 -20.59 14.15 -16.00
CA MET A 41 -21.18 12.80 -16.07
C MET A 41 -20.14 11.71 -15.77
N ILE A 42 -18.89 11.89 -16.19
CA ILE A 42 -17.81 10.95 -15.86
C ILE A 42 -17.53 10.99 -14.36
N THR A 43 -17.44 12.19 -13.79
CA THR A 43 -17.22 12.38 -12.34
C THR A 43 -18.34 11.73 -11.51
N ASP A 44 -19.59 11.87 -11.97
CA ASP A 44 -20.76 11.29 -11.30
C ASP A 44 -20.70 9.75 -11.30
N VAL A 45 -20.31 9.11 -12.41
CA VAL A 45 -20.11 7.65 -12.47
C VAL A 45 -19.07 7.19 -11.45
N PHE A 46 -17.95 7.90 -11.33
CA PHE A 46 -16.95 7.57 -10.32
C PHE A 46 -17.49 7.71 -8.91
N ALA A 47 -18.23 8.79 -8.63
CA ALA A 47 -18.82 9.05 -7.33
C ALA A 47 -19.90 8.02 -6.95
N GLU A 48 -20.79 7.65 -7.89
CA GLU A 48 -21.82 6.62 -7.71
C GLU A 48 -21.22 5.25 -7.35
N LEU A 49 -20.06 4.92 -7.92
CA LEU A 49 -19.32 3.69 -7.62
C LEU A 49 -18.40 3.80 -6.38
N GLY A 50 -18.45 4.94 -5.67
CA GLY A 50 -17.64 5.19 -4.49
C GLY A 50 -16.16 5.49 -4.80
N PHE A 51 -15.84 5.91 -6.03
CA PHE A 51 -14.50 6.32 -6.41
C PHE A 51 -14.34 7.84 -6.35
N LYS A 52 -13.14 8.26 -5.95
CA LYS A 52 -12.73 9.66 -6.00
C LYS A 52 -11.69 9.85 -7.12
N ILE A 53 -11.92 10.81 -7.99
CA ILE A 53 -10.92 11.23 -8.99
C ILE A 53 -9.84 12.03 -8.26
N ILE A 54 -8.57 11.70 -8.52
CA ILE A 54 -7.42 12.39 -7.96
C ILE A 54 -6.93 13.40 -9.00
N GLU A 55 -7.11 14.66 -8.72
CA GLU A 55 -6.71 15.76 -9.63
C GLU A 55 -5.33 16.31 -9.31
N ASP A 56 -4.89 16.17 -8.05
CA ASP A 56 -3.58 16.64 -7.61
C ASP A 56 -2.45 15.69 -8.07
N ARG A 57 -1.49 16.22 -8.80
CA ARG A 57 -0.33 15.48 -9.31
C ARG A 57 0.51 14.85 -8.21
N GLU A 58 0.57 15.46 -7.03
CA GLU A 58 1.31 14.90 -5.90
C GLU A 58 0.56 13.73 -5.28
N GLN A 59 -0.77 13.82 -5.16
CA GLN A 59 -1.60 12.70 -4.73
C GLN A 59 -1.50 11.51 -5.70
N VAL A 60 -1.51 11.77 -7.03
CA VAL A 60 -1.29 10.71 -8.03
C VAL A 60 0.06 10.04 -7.83
N LEU A 61 1.13 10.83 -7.67
CA LEU A 61 2.48 10.31 -7.44
C LEU A 61 2.55 9.46 -6.15
N VAL A 62 1.90 9.91 -5.09
CA VAL A 62 1.86 9.17 -3.82
C VAL A 62 1.13 7.83 -3.98
N GLU A 63 0.01 7.79 -4.71
CA GLU A 63 -0.68 6.53 -5.01
C GLU A 63 0.18 5.57 -5.86
N GLU A 64 0.98 6.10 -6.78
CA GLU A 64 1.97 5.29 -7.53
C GLU A 64 3.07 4.76 -6.60
N ILE A 65 3.60 5.59 -5.69
CA ILE A 65 4.58 5.15 -4.68
C ILE A 65 4.00 4.02 -3.82
N LYS A 66 2.76 4.14 -3.34
CA LYS A 66 2.08 3.10 -2.56
C LYS A 66 2.01 1.78 -3.33
N LYS A 67 1.66 1.81 -4.61
CA LYS A 67 1.61 0.61 -5.47
C LYS A 67 2.99 -0.04 -5.58
N VAL A 68 4.04 0.76 -5.78
CA VAL A 68 5.42 0.26 -5.87
C VAL A 68 5.89 -0.35 -4.54
N VAL A 69 5.51 0.24 -3.40
CA VAL A 69 5.81 -0.35 -2.08
C VAL A 69 5.07 -1.68 -1.88
N ILE A 70 3.80 -1.78 -2.28
CA ILE A 70 3.05 -3.03 -2.23
C ILE A 70 3.71 -4.09 -3.14
N GLU A 71 4.10 -3.72 -4.36
CA GLU A 71 4.84 -4.62 -5.27
C GLU A 71 6.13 -5.11 -4.61
N LEU A 72 6.92 -4.20 -4.02
CA LEU A 72 8.15 -4.52 -3.31
C LEU A 72 7.91 -5.52 -2.17
N VAL A 73 6.91 -5.29 -1.34
CA VAL A 73 6.70 -6.07 -0.10
C VAL A 73 5.99 -7.39 -0.36
N HIS A 74 4.98 -7.41 -1.23
CA HIS A 74 4.09 -8.56 -1.40
C HIS A 74 4.44 -9.47 -2.58
N HIS A 75 5.13 -8.96 -3.60
CA HIS A 75 5.35 -9.69 -4.84
C HIS A 75 6.82 -9.95 -5.18
N SER A 76 7.78 -9.28 -4.54
CA SER A 76 9.19 -9.55 -4.81
C SER A 76 9.74 -10.63 -3.89
N THR A 77 10.20 -11.72 -4.49
CA THR A 77 10.98 -12.78 -3.80
C THR A 77 12.38 -12.31 -3.37
N TRP A 78 12.72 -11.05 -3.63
CA TRP A 78 14.08 -10.49 -3.51
C TRP A 78 14.21 -9.44 -2.39
N ASN A 79 13.26 -9.37 -1.46
CA ASN A 79 13.26 -8.37 -0.37
C ASN A 79 14.55 -8.33 0.46
N ALA A 80 15.29 -9.42 0.50
CA ALA A 80 16.54 -9.52 1.26
C ALA A 80 17.77 -8.94 0.51
N MET A 81 17.70 -8.72 -0.81
CA MET A 81 18.89 -8.41 -1.64
C MET A 81 18.94 -6.98 -2.16
N VAL A 82 17.79 -6.30 -2.28
CA VAL A 82 17.73 -4.95 -2.85
C VAL A 82 17.32 -3.95 -1.77
N ARG A 83 18.06 -2.84 -1.67
CA ARG A 83 17.65 -1.75 -0.79
C ARG A 83 16.32 -1.19 -1.26
N ASN A 84 15.40 -0.98 -0.33
CA ASN A 84 14.07 -0.44 -0.64
C ASN A 84 14.12 0.87 -1.43
N SER A 85 15.06 1.75 -1.05
CA SER A 85 15.29 3.02 -1.74
C SER A 85 15.63 2.83 -3.21
N ASP A 86 16.53 1.89 -3.52
CA ASP A 86 17.01 1.66 -4.90
C ASP A 86 15.89 1.08 -5.77
N PHE A 87 15.10 0.16 -5.22
CA PHE A 87 13.93 -0.38 -5.92
C PHE A 87 12.90 0.71 -6.22
N ILE A 88 12.55 1.52 -5.22
CA ILE A 88 11.57 2.60 -5.41
C ILE A 88 12.09 3.61 -6.44
N VAL A 89 13.33 4.08 -6.30
CA VAL A 89 13.93 5.05 -7.24
C VAL A 89 13.97 4.51 -8.66
N SER A 90 14.22 3.20 -8.86
CA SER A 90 14.26 2.59 -10.19
C SER A 90 12.92 2.65 -10.95
N LYS A 91 11.80 2.80 -10.24
CA LYS A 91 10.47 2.92 -10.84
C LYS A 91 10.07 4.36 -11.19
N PHE A 92 10.80 5.33 -10.63
CA PHE A 92 10.52 6.76 -10.83
C PHE A 92 11.78 7.48 -11.34
N ASN A 93 11.60 8.45 -12.23
CA ASN A 93 12.70 9.33 -12.64
C ASN A 93 12.87 10.49 -11.63
N LYS A 94 13.04 10.16 -10.37
CA LYS A 94 13.11 11.11 -9.25
C LYS A 94 14.01 10.57 -8.14
N SER A 95 14.66 11.45 -7.37
CA SER A 95 15.46 11.04 -6.21
C SER A 95 14.57 10.51 -5.08
N TYR A 96 15.10 9.61 -4.26
CA TYR A 96 14.40 9.09 -3.07
C TYR A 96 13.95 10.20 -2.13
N GLN A 97 14.81 11.18 -1.87
CA GLN A 97 14.48 12.32 -1.03
C GLN A 97 13.27 13.11 -1.53
N HIS A 98 13.16 13.32 -2.85
CA HIS A 98 12.01 14.00 -3.44
C HIS A 98 10.73 13.19 -3.25
N LEU A 99 10.78 11.87 -3.50
CA LEU A 99 9.63 10.96 -3.32
C LEU A 99 9.20 10.91 -1.85
N SER A 100 10.13 10.75 -0.91
CA SER A 100 9.87 10.70 0.52
C SER A 100 9.28 12.02 1.06
N THR A 101 9.79 13.16 0.59
CA THR A 101 9.25 14.48 0.97
C THR A 101 7.80 14.67 0.53
N ILE A 102 7.48 14.33 -0.74
CA ILE A 102 6.11 14.43 -1.25
C ILE A 102 5.19 13.45 -0.51
N PHE A 103 5.66 12.20 -0.33
CA PHE A 103 4.91 11.18 0.38
C PHE A 103 4.54 11.63 1.79
N SER A 104 5.53 12.10 2.57
CA SER A 104 5.30 12.55 3.94
C SER A 104 4.38 13.77 4.05
N ARG A 105 4.46 14.66 3.07
CA ARG A 105 3.58 15.84 3.00
C ARG A 105 2.11 15.47 2.77
N VAL A 106 1.86 14.48 1.90
CA VAL A 106 0.50 14.04 1.53
C VAL A 106 -0.08 13.08 2.57
N GLU A 107 0.68 12.04 2.94
CA GLU A 107 0.21 10.96 3.83
C GLU A 107 0.35 11.27 5.33
N LYS A 108 1.09 12.33 5.70
CA LYS A 108 1.38 12.70 7.10
C LYS A 108 2.17 11.65 7.88
N ILE A 109 2.76 10.68 7.20
CA ILE A 109 3.71 9.70 7.75
C ILE A 109 4.91 9.60 6.81
N THR A 110 6.07 9.15 7.31
CA THR A 110 7.24 8.96 6.44
C THR A 110 7.06 7.77 5.51
N LEU A 111 7.75 7.80 4.37
CA LEU A 111 7.74 6.69 3.42
C LEU A 111 8.32 5.41 4.04
N GLU A 112 9.35 5.53 4.88
CA GLU A 112 9.96 4.44 5.63
C GLU A 112 8.94 3.79 6.57
N LYS A 113 8.19 4.62 7.31
CA LYS A 113 7.13 4.15 8.20
C LYS A 113 6.05 3.40 7.44
N TYR A 114 5.64 3.90 6.29
CA TYR A 114 4.69 3.22 5.42
C TYR A 114 5.21 1.85 4.94
N ILE A 115 6.49 1.75 4.55
CA ILE A 115 7.13 0.49 4.16
C ILE A 115 7.11 -0.51 5.32
N ILE A 116 7.44 -0.05 6.54
CA ILE A 116 7.39 -0.89 7.75
C ILE A 116 5.97 -1.43 7.97
N LEU A 117 4.96 -0.57 7.88
CA LEU A 117 3.56 -0.98 8.04
C LEU A 117 3.17 -2.06 7.02
N GLN A 118 3.52 -1.88 5.75
CA GLN A 118 3.26 -2.90 4.71
C GLN A 118 4.00 -4.21 4.98
N ARG A 119 5.25 -4.15 5.46
CA ARG A 119 6.00 -5.36 5.86
C ARG A 119 5.32 -6.09 7.01
N ILE A 120 4.84 -5.39 8.02
CA ILE A 120 4.14 -6.02 9.14
C ILE A 120 2.80 -6.63 8.69
N GLU A 121 2.07 -6.01 7.75
CA GLU A 121 0.90 -6.67 7.15
C GLU A 121 1.27 -7.98 6.45
N LYS A 122 2.35 -7.99 5.67
CA LYS A 122 2.83 -9.23 5.03
C LYS A 122 3.29 -10.28 6.04
N VAL A 123 3.95 -9.86 7.12
CA VAL A 123 4.31 -10.76 8.23
C VAL A 123 3.06 -11.39 8.87
N LYS A 124 1.99 -10.63 9.05
CA LYS A 124 0.70 -11.14 9.57
C LYS A 124 0.12 -12.21 8.65
N GLU A 125 0.11 -11.98 7.34
CA GLU A 125 -0.31 -12.98 6.35
C GLU A 125 0.51 -14.26 6.45
N LEU A 126 1.85 -14.15 6.49
CA LEU A 126 2.76 -15.30 6.59
C LEU A 126 2.63 -16.06 7.93
N ILE A 127 2.31 -15.36 9.01
CA ILE A 127 2.00 -15.99 10.30
C ILE A 127 0.69 -16.78 10.23
N GLN A 128 -0.31 -16.23 9.53
CA GLN A 128 -1.64 -16.85 9.41
C GLN A 128 -1.64 -18.05 8.47
N SER A 129 -0.74 -18.11 7.48
CA SER A 129 -0.62 -19.27 6.60
C SER A 129 -0.08 -20.51 7.31
N GLU A 130 0.59 -20.35 8.45
CA GLU A 130 1.24 -21.41 9.23
C GLU A 130 2.27 -22.24 8.45
N GLU A 131 2.65 -21.80 7.25
CA GLU A 131 3.59 -22.51 6.38
C GLU A 131 5.05 -22.29 6.77
N PHE A 132 5.34 -21.20 7.49
CA PHE A 132 6.70 -20.75 7.75
C PHE A 132 6.98 -20.56 9.24
N THR A 133 8.19 -20.87 9.64
CA THR A 133 8.72 -20.50 10.96
C THR A 133 8.97 -19.01 11.05
N LEU A 134 9.01 -18.47 12.26
CA LEU A 134 9.32 -17.05 12.46
C LEU A 134 10.72 -16.67 11.95
N SER A 135 11.66 -17.59 11.94
CA SER A 135 13.00 -17.39 11.40
C SER A 135 13.00 -17.27 9.88
N GLU A 136 12.21 -18.10 9.20
CA GLU A 136 12.03 -18.02 7.75
C GLU A 136 11.32 -16.73 7.36
N ILE A 137 10.26 -16.35 8.09
CA ILE A 137 9.56 -15.09 7.88
C ILE A 137 10.52 -13.89 8.03
N ALA A 138 11.35 -13.88 9.09
CA ALA A 138 12.33 -12.82 9.29
C ALA A 138 13.30 -12.71 8.11
N TYR A 139 13.82 -13.85 7.65
CA TYR A 139 14.71 -13.91 6.49
C TYR A 139 14.02 -13.43 5.20
N MET A 140 12.83 -13.96 4.90
CA MET A 140 12.02 -13.59 3.71
C MET A 140 11.73 -12.10 3.66
N MET A 141 11.45 -11.50 4.82
CA MET A 141 11.10 -10.09 4.94
C MET A 141 12.30 -9.15 5.08
N GLY A 142 13.54 -9.72 5.00
CA GLY A 142 14.78 -8.94 5.05
C GLY A 142 15.12 -8.36 6.42
N TYR A 143 14.63 -8.97 7.49
CA TYR A 143 15.03 -8.61 8.85
C TYR A 143 16.39 -9.19 9.22
N SER A 144 17.21 -8.40 9.91
CA SER A 144 18.53 -8.84 10.37
C SER A 144 18.48 -9.94 11.44
N SER A 145 17.37 -10.05 12.16
CA SER A 145 17.13 -11.08 13.16
C SER A 145 15.65 -11.27 13.47
N VAL A 146 15.29 -12.45 14.01
CA VAL A 146 13.95 -12.73 14.55
C VAL A 146 13.58 -11.79 15.69
N GLN A 147 14.57 -11.42 16.50
CA GLN A 147 14.39 -10.49 17.62
C GLN A 147 13.94 -9.11 17.12
N TYR A 148 14.58 -8.61 16.07
CA TYR A 148 14.24 -7.32 15.47
C TYR A 148 12.84 -7.34 14.84
N LEU A 149 12.51 -8.39 14.09
CA LEU A 149 11.14 -8.59 13.59
C LEU A 149 10.11 -8.58 14.73
N SER A 150 10.37 -9.37 15.82
CA SER A 150 9.43 -9.47 16.94
C SER A 150 9.22 -8.13 17.66
N THR A 151 10.30 -7.36 17.83
CA THR A 151 10.22 -6.01 18.41
C THR A 151 9.39 -5.08 17.55
N GLN A 152 9.67 -5.03 16.24
CA GLN A 152 8.96 -4.17 15.31
C GLN A 152 7.49 -4.60 15.17
N PHE A 153 7.22 -5.91 15.12
CA PHE A 153 5.87 -6.43 15.09
C PHE A 153 5.04 -5.98 16.31
N LYS A 154 5.63 -6.09 17.52
CA LYS A 154 4.97 -5.64 18.75
C LYS A 154 4.75 -4.13 18.76
N GLN A 155 5.72 -3.34 18.30
CA GLN A 155 5.57 -1.88 18.21
C GLN A 155 4.42 -1.45 17.29
N VAL A 156 4.25 -2.14 16.16
CA VAL A 156 3.22 -1.78 15.16
C VAL A 156 1.85 -2.32 15.52
N THR A 157 1.78 -3.56 16.04
CA THR A 157 0.50 -4.26 16.29
C THR A 157 0.01 -4.13 17.72
N GLY A 158 0.89 -3.80 18.68
CA GLY A 158 0.63 -3.85 20.11
C GLY A 158 0.76 -5.25 20.73
N TYR A 159 0.89 -6.31 19.92
CA TYR A 159 0.93 -7.70 20.38
C TYR A 159 2.29 -8.34 20.14
N SER A 160 2.74 -9.21 21.04
CA SER A 160 3.83 -10.12 20.70
C SER A 160 3.38 -11.09 19.59
N VAL A 161 4.32 -11.66 18.82
CA VAL A 161 3.98 -12.64 17.78
C VAL A 161 3.23 -13.85 18.38
N THR A 162 3.60 -14.27 19.59
CA THR A 162 2.95 -15.38 20.29
C THR A 162 1.51 -15.04 20.68
N ASP A 163 1.29 -13.85 21.27
CA ASP A 163 -0.04 -13.39 21.63
C ASP A 163 -0.92 -13.22 20.40
N TYR A 164 -0.36 -12.65 19.31
CA TYR A 164 -1.07 -12.50 18.05
C TYR A 164 -1.52 -13.84 17.46
N LYS A 165 -0.69 -14.88 17.52
CA LYS A 165 -1.05 -16.26 17.09
C LYS A 165 -2.18 -16.84 17.92
N ALA A 166 -2.26 -16.50 19.19
CA ALA A 166 -3.29 -17.01 20.11
C ALA A 166 -4.66 -16.31 19.95
N LEU A 167 -4.71 -15.17 19.23
CA LEU A 167 -5.97 -14.44 19.00
C LEU A 167 -6.90 -15.21 18.05
N PRO A 168 -8.23 -15.14 18.25
CA PRO A 168 -9.21 -15.63 17.28
C PRO A 168 -9.08 -14.92 15.91
N ASP A 169 -9.39 -15.61 14.82
CA ASP A 169 -9.28 -15.08 13.45
C ASP A 169 -10.03 -13.77 13.24
N LYS A 170 -11.19 -13.60 13.86
CA LYS A 170 -11.98 -12.36 13.79
C LYS A 170 -11.25 -11.16 14.40
N GLU A 171 -10.54 -11.38 15.50
CA GLU A 171 -9.76 -10.33 16.17
C GLU A 171 -8.48 -10.01 15.39
N ARG A 172 -7.79 -11.04 14.88
CA ARG A 172 -6.62 -10.89 14.00
C ARG A 172 -6.95 -10.05 12.76
N SER A 173 -8.09 -10.29 12.14
CA SER A 173 -8.55 -9.54 10.97
C SER A 173 -8.94 -8.09 11.28
N GLY A 174 -9.29 -7.79 12.54
CA GLY A 174 -9.60 -6.44 13.02
C GLY A 174 -8.37 -5.57 13.28
N ILE A 175 -7.20 -6.18 13.47
CA ILE A 175 -5.92 -5.48 13.66
C ILE A 175 -5.40 -5.04 12.28
N ARG A 176 -6.02 -4.00 11.72
CA ARG A 176 -5.58 -3.36 10.47
C ARG A 176 -4.67 -2.17 10.78
N LEU A 177 -3.96 -1.69 9.75
CA LEU A 177 -3.09 -0.50 9.77
C LEU A 177 -3.76 0.80 10.28
N ASN A 178 -5.05 0.78 10.60
CA ASN A 178 -5.79 1.95 11.12
C ASN A 178 -5.28 2.42 12.51
N ASN A 179 -4.39 1.67 13.15
CA ASN A 179 -3.67 2.10 14.35
C ASN A 179 -2.45 2.99 14.04
N LEU A 180 -2.49 3.77 12.96
CA LEU A 180 -1.53 4.83 12.66
C LEU A 180 -1.34 5.82 13.82
N THR A 181 -2.33 5.95 14.68
CA THR A 181 -2.32 6.80 15.88
C THR A 181 -1.33 6.36 16.97
N PHE A 182 -0.94 5.08 17.03
CA PHE A 182 0.01 4.60 18.04
C PHE A 182 1.47 4.96 17.75
N LEU A 183 1.77 5.34 16.51
CA LEU A 183 3.16 5.62 16.10
C LEU A 183 3.54 7.10 16.19
N GLU A 184 2.61 7.98 16.57
CA GLU A 184 2.89 9.42 16.76
C GLU A 184 3.64 9.73 18.06
N GLN A 185 3.83 8.76 18.96
CA GLN A 185 4.43 8.98 20.28
C GLN A 185 5.93 8.64 20.37
N ASP A 186 6.53 8.03 19.36
CA ASP A 186 7.95 7.67 19.38
C ASP A 186 8.76 8.51 18.38
N GLU A 187 9.27 9.67 18.84
CA GLU A 187 10.25 10.52 18.13
C GLU A 187 11.64 9.87 17.95
N ASN A 188 11.80 8.59 18.31
CA ASN A 188 13.10 7.89 18.33
C ASN A 188 13.37 6.95 17.13
N PHE A 189 12.68 7.12 16.00
CA PHE A 189 12.87 6.27 14.81
C PHE A 189 13.94 6.78 13.82
N GLU A 190 14.74 7.81 14.17
CA GLU A 190 15.68 8.47 13.22
C GLU A 190 17.00 7.73 12.98
N HIS A 191 17.27 6.58 13.55
CA HIS A 191 18.56 5.88 13.38
C HIS A 191 18.40 4.40 13.09
N LEU A 192 17.94 4.05 11.85
CA LEU A 192 18.20 2.71 11.30
C LEU A 192 18.34 2.73 9.77
#